data_87b17589231d9bb15c934eb973243280
#
_entry.id   87b17589231d9bb15c934eb973243280
#
_cell.length_a   1.000
_cell.length_b   1.000
_cell.length_c   1.000
_cell.angle_alpha   90.00
_cell.angle_beta   90.00
_cell.angle_gamma   90.00
#
_symmetry.space_group_name_H-M   'P 1'
#
loop_
_entity.id
_entity.type
_entity.pdbx_description
1 polymer ?
#
loop_
_entity_poly.entity_id
_entity_poly.type
_entity_poly.pdbx_seq_one_letter_code
_entity_poly.pdbx_strand_id
1 'polypeptide(L)'
;MAKGGQSAASSAAEAELAAATSTSASTPAPGRPRATQQRLEIEGYRVEGISIAGHETCVIFPSLNLVFDIGRCPPFAVSQDFLFVSHAHMDHIGGLPMYVATRGRKRMRPPTVFVPACLADLVRRLFDVHRAMDQSDLDHKLVPLEVEEEYQLTKDLRVRAFRTYHVVPSQGYVIYKVKQKLKDQYAGLPGKELSNLRKSGVEITNVESTPEIAFSGDTMSDFILDPDNADVLKAKILVVESTFIDDSKSIEDAREKGHIHLLRVCLTSLKTKLFY
;
A
#
# COMPACT_ATOMS: atom_id res chain seq x y z
N MET A 1 48.64 56.33 30.49
CA MET A 1 50.05 55.87 30.67
C MET A 1 50.08 54.34 30.68
N ALA A 2 50.81 53.83 29.74
CA ALA A 2 51.61 52.64 29.66
C ALA A 2 50.84 51.29 29.51
N LYS A 3 50.87 50.69 28.31
CA LYS A 3 51.89 49.75 27.75
C LYS A 3 51.93 48.46 28.59
N GLY A 4 51.75 47.31 28.16
CA GLY A 4 52.00 46.60 26.93
C GLY A 4 52.24 45.15 27.35
N GLY A 5 51.98 44.17 26.53
CA GLY A 5 52.30 42.76 26.79
C GLY A 5 51.58 41.83 25.85
N GLN A 6 51.99 41.85 24.58
CA GLN A 6 51.70 40.74 23.63
C GLN A 6 52.70 39.62 23.85
N SER A 7 52.23 38.42 23.46
CA SER A 7 52.98 37.36 22.81
C SER A 7 53.19 36.06 23.62
N ALA A 8 53.00 35.02 22.88
CA ALA A 8 53.44 33.64 23.04
C ALA A 8 52.42 32.61 23.60
N ALA A 9 51.42 32.25 22.77
CA ALA A 9 50.78 30.93 22.83
C ALA A 9 50.14 30.58 21.48
N SER A 10 50.94 30.60 20.42
CA SER A 10 50.47 30.21 19.06
C SER A 10 51.62 29.49 18.35
N SER A 11 52.02 28.32 18.80
CA SER A 11 52.92 27.46 18.02
C SER A 11 52.96 25.99 18.47
N ALA A 12 52.01 25.51 19.29
CA ALA A 12 52.00 24.11 19.76
C ALA A 12 50.78 23.29 19.26
N ALA A 13 49.90 23.87 18.46
CA ALA A 13 48.67 23.19 17.98
C ALA A 13 48.70 22.76 16.50
N GLU A 14 49.79 23.04 15.77
CA GLU A 14 49.90 22.68 14.33
C GLU A 14 50.82 21.48 14.04
N ALA A 15 51.42 20.85 15.03
CA ALA A 15 52.36 19.74 14.82
C ALA A 15 51.81 18.33 15.16
N GLU A 16 50.53 18.19 15.55
CA GLU A 16 49.95 16.88 15.96
C GLU A 16 48.90 16.33 15.03
N LEU A 17 48.66 16.94 13.83
CA LEU A 17 47.66 16.51 12.85
C LEU A 17 48.27 15.85 11.58
N ALA A 18 49.52 15.42 11.63
CA ALA A 18 50.22 14.84 10.46
C ALA A 18 50.71 13.38 10.61
N ALA A 19 50.26 12.62 11.61
CA ALA A 19 50.73 11.26 11.80
C ALA A 19 49.65 10.25 12.21
N ALA A 20 48.54 10.15 11.45
CA ALA A 20 47.61 9.01 11.58
C ALA A 20 46.87 8.73 10.26
N THR A 21 47.60 8.55 9.15
CA THR A 21 47.08 7.89 7.97
C THR A 21 47.74 6.53 7.81
N SER A 22 47.36 5.61 8.69
CA SER A 22 47.56 4.19 8.40
C SER A 22 46.30 3.66 7.79
N THR A 23 46.31 3.45 6.48
CA THR A 23 45.32 2.76 5.69
C THR A 23 45.15 1.33 6.12
N SER A 24 44.22 1.04 7.03
CA SER A 24 43.66 -0.30 7.15
C SER A 24 42.59 -0.44 6.05
N ALA A 25 42.92 -1.16 5.00
CA ALA A 25 41.94 -1.63 4.01
C ALA A 25 40.95 -2.58 4.71
N SER A 26 39.85 -2.05 5.21
CA SER A 26 38.71 -2.84 5.65
C SER A 26 38.04 -3.41 4.41
N THR A 27 38.10 -4.73 4.25
CA THR A 27 37.31 -5.49 3.29
C THR A 27 35.84 -5.06 3.50
N PRO A 28 35.12 -4.60 2.46
CA PRO A 28 33.72 -4.24 2.62
C PRO A 28 32.95 -5.49 3.02
N ALA A 29 32.20 -5.41 4.11
CA ALA A 29 31.24 -6.45 4.48
C ALA A 29 30.33 -6.76 3.28
N PRO A 30 29.94 -8.03 3.06
CA PRO A 30 29.05 -8.39 1.97
C PRO A 30 27.79 -7.54 2.08
N GLY A 31 27.58 -6.67 1.07
CA GLY A 31 26.47 -5.74 1.05
C GLY A 31 25.15 -6.52 1.16
N ARG A 32 24.30 -6.13 2.09
CA ARG A 32 22.91 -6.60 2.12
C ARG A 32 22.35 -6.45 0.71
N PRO A 33 21.69 -7.49 0.17
CA PRO A 33 21.09 -7.39 -1.14
C PRO A 33 20.19 -6.16 -1.18
N ARG A 34 20.43 -5.26 -2.13
CA ARG A 34 19.52 -4.16 -2.41
C ARG A 34 18.18 -4.80 -2.74
N ALA A 35 17.13 -4.46 -2.01
CA ALA A 35 15.78 -4.88 -2.36
C ALA A 35 15.51 -4.41 -3.79
N THR A 36 15.50 -5.35 -4.70
CA THR A 36 15.17 -5.10 -6.10
C THR A 36 13.67 -5.13 -6.22
N GLN A 37 13.10 -4.11 -6.89
CA GLN A 37 11.72 -4.11 -7.31
C GLN A 37 11.41 -5.46 -7.99
N GLN A 38 10.50 -6.21 -7.41
CA GLN A 38 10.02 -7.44 -8.03
C GLN A 38 8.94 -7.12 -9.04
N ARG A 39 8.99 -7.79 -10.18
CA ARG A 39 7.98 -7.72 -11.24
C ARG A 39 7.50 -9.13 -11.50
N LEU A 40 6.24 -9.35 -11.30
CA LEU A 40 5.59 -10.64 -11.48
C LEU A 40 4.45 -10.49 -12.48
N GLU A 41 4.14 -11.54 -13.21
CA GLU A 41 2.92 -11.65 -13.98
C GLU A 41 2.09 -12.79 -13.41
N ILE A 42 0.95 -12.45 -12.79
CA ILE A 42 0.10 -13.38 -12.07
C ILE A 42 -1.32 -13.22 -12.60
N GLU A 43 -1.93 -14.33 -13.03
CA GLU A 43 -3.32 -14.37 -13.48
C GLU A 43 -3.65 -13.30 -14.56
N GLY A 44 -2.68 -12.95 -15.40
CA GLY A 44 -2.82 -11.92 -16.44
C GLY A 44 -2.70 -10.49 -15.94
N TYR A 45 -2.27 -10.28 -14.70
CA TYR A 45 -1.94 -8.98 -14.14
C TYR A 45 -0.44 -8.85 -13.91
N ARG A 46 0.11 -7.73 -14.36
CA ARG A 46 1.44 -7.30 -13.94
C ARG A 46 1.34 -6.77 -12.53
N VAL A 47 2.14 -7.35 -11.62
CA VAL A 47 2.27 -6.94 -10.24
C VAL A 47 3.70 -6.44 -10.03
N GLU A 48 3.84 -5.26 -9.47
CA GLU A 48 5.12 -4.69 -9.08
C GLU A 48 5.07 -4.38 -7.60
N GLY A 49 6.18 -4.57 -6.88
CA GLY A 49 6.14 -4.27 -5.46
C GLY A 49 7.50 -4.28 -4.79
N ILE A 50 7.48 -3.76 -3.59
CA ILE A 50 8.53 -3.83 -2.59
C ILE A 50 7.82 -4.13 -1.27
N SER A 51 8.33 -5.10 -0.51
CA SER A 51 7.92 -5.33 0.88
C SER A 51 9.16 -5.71 1.68
N ILE A 52 9.48 -4.88 2.65
CA ILE A 52 10.61 -5.03 3.57
C ILE A 52 10.09 -4.67 4.96
N ALA A 53 9.94 -5.67 5.81
CA ALA A 53 9.37 -5.52 7.14
C ALA A 53 9.94 -4.33 7.91
N GLY A 54 9.08 -3.46 8.43
CA GLY A 54 9.42 -2.26 9.18
C GLY A 54 10.13 -1.18 8.37
N HIS A 55 10.17 -1.28 7.04
CA HIS A 55 10.94 -0.38 6.20
C HIS A 55 10.15 0.21 5.03
N GLU A 56 9.50 -0.63 4.24
CA GLU A 56 8.71 -0.21 3.09
C GLU A 56 7.77 -1.31 2.63
N THR A 57 6.50 -0.97 2.47
CA THR A 57 5.51 -1.78 1.77
C THR A 57 4.84 -0.93 0.69
N CYS A 58 4.84 -1.46 -0.56
CA CYS A 58 4.17 -0.82 -1.68
C CYS A 58 3.90 -1.90 -2.75
N VAL A 59 2.64 -2.20 -3.02
CA VAL A 59 2.22 -3.19 -4.02
C VAL A 59 1.36 -2.52 -5.09
N ILE A 60 1.69 -2.75 -6.37
CA ILE A 60 1.11 -2.00 -7.49
C ILE A 60 0.57 -2.95 -8.55
N PHE A 61 -0.62 -2.61 -9.05
CA PHE A 61 -1.24 -3.20 -10.23
C PHE A 61 -1.37 -2.13 -11.32
N PRO A 62 -0.35 -1.94 -12.17
CA PRO A 62 -0.28 -0.82 -13.12
C PRO A 62 -1.43 -0.81 -14.12
N SER A 63 -1.89 -1.98 -14.58
CA SER A 63 -2.99 -2.11 -15.55
C SER A 63 -4.34 -1.62 -15.00
N LEU A 64 -4.48 -1.49 -13.69
CA LEU A 64 -5.69 -1.03 -13.01
C LEU A 64 -5.51 0.34 -12.34
N ASN A 65 -4.32 0.95 -12.43
CA ASN A 65 -3.96 2.19 -11.73
C ASN A 65 -4.11 2.11 -10.21
N LEU A 66 -3.79 0.95 -9.60
CA LEU A 66 -3.93 0.72 -8.16
C LEU A 66 -2.56 0.62 -7.51
N VAL A 67 -2.43 1.20 -6.31
CA VAL A 67 -1.31 0.98 -5.40
C VAL A 67 -1.84 0.74 -3.98
N PHE A 68 -1.29 -0.27 -3.32
CA PHE A 68 -1.59 -0.62 -1.94
C PHE A 68 -0.37 -0.32 -1.09
N ASP A 69 -0.55 0.49 -0.08
CA ASP A 69 0.44 1.07 0.81
C ASP A 69 1.54 1.86 0.09
N ILE A 70 2.23 2.70 0.82
CA ILE A 70 3.24 3.59 0.27
C ILE A 70 4.26 4.04 1.34
N GLY A 71 5.06 3.09 1.83
CA GLY A 71 6.00 3.35 2.93
C GLY A 71 7.05 4.42 2.58
N ARG A 72 7.62 4.38 1.38
CA ARG A 72 8.68 5.32 0.93
C ARG A 72 8.46 5.96 -0.42
N CYS A 73 7.31 5.80 -1.03
CA CYS A 73 6.98 6.37 -2.34
C CYS A 73 7.96 5.97 -3.45
N PRO A 74 8.06 4.70 -3.84
CA PRO A 74 8.89 4.29 -4.97
C PRO A 74 8.41 4.98 -6.26
N PRO A 75 9.32 5.37 -7.18
CA PRO A 75 8.99 6.18 -8.36
C PRO A 75 7.88 5.61 -9.25
N PHE A 76 7.74 4.30 -9.32
CA PHE A 76 6.72 3.62 -10.12
C PHE A 76 5.31 3.68 -9.51
N ALA A 77 5.18 3.95 -8.19
CA ALA A 77 3.90 4.17 -7.54
C ALA A 77 3.24 5.49 -7.98
N VAL A 78 4.06 6.50 -8.32
CA VAL A 78 3.59 7.86 -8.60
C VAL A 78 2.59 7.94 -9.76
N SER A 79 2.65 7.02 -10.72
CA SER A 79 1.75 7.01 -11.88
C SER A 79 0.36 6.44 -11.59
N GLN A 80 0.15 5.81 -10.44
CA GLN A 80 -1.14 5.20 -10.10
C GLN A 80 -2.12 6.26 -9.57
N ASP A 81 -3.39 6.16 -9.94
CA ASP A 81 -4.42 7.16 -9.56
C ASP A 81 -5.11 6.84 -8.23
N PHE A 82 -5.13 5.57 -7.82
CA PHE A 82 -5.80 5.09 -6.61
C PHE A 82 -4.79 4.49 -5.64
N LEU A 83 -4.67 5.12 -4.46
CA LEU A 83 -3.83 4.64 -3.37
C LEU A 83 -4.72 4.15 -2.22
N PHE A 84 -4.45 2.95 -1.73
CA PHE A 84 -5.13 2.33 -0.59
C PHE A 84 -4.14 2.14 0.54
N VAL A 85 -4.37 2.82 1.65
CA VAL A 85 -3.54 2.71 2.87
C VAL A 85 -4.21 1.76 3.85
N SER A 86 -3.52 0.68 4.21
CA SER A 86 -4.07 -0.34 5.10
C SER A 86 -4.10 0.11 6.56
N HIS A 87 -3.04 0.77 7.04
CA HIS A 87 -2.90 1.26 8.41
C HIS A 87 -1.81 2.34 8.52
N ALA A 88 -1.56 2.83 9.73
CA ALA A 88 -0.73 4.03 9.94
C ALA A 88 0.75 3.77 10.29
N HIS A 89 1.27 2.54 10.22
CA HIS A 89 2.69 2.34 10.39
C HIS A 89 3.49 3.02 9.28
N MET A 90 4.67 3.56 9.62
CA MET A 90 5.44 4.41 8.70
C MET A 90 5.92 3.67 7.44
N ASP A 91 6.16 2.38 7.52
CA ASP A 91 6.51 1.53 6.40
C ASP A 91 5.33 1.21 5.46
N HIS A 92 4.11 1.68 5.80
CA HIS A 92 2.89 1.58 4.98
C HIS A 92 2.35 2.94 4.53
N ILE A 93 2.50 4.02 5.33
CA ILE A 93 1.93 5.33 5.02
C ILE A 93 2.98 6.44 4.83
N GLY A 94 4.23 6.22 5.26
CA GLY A 94 5.25 7.28 5.37
C GLY A 94 5.55 8.04 4.09
N GLY A 95 5.38 7.42 2.93
CA GLY A 95 5.59 8.05 1.61
C GLY A 95 4.39 8.84 1.07
N LEU A 96 3.26 8.86 1.78
CA LEU A 96 2.02 9.49 1.31
C LEU A 96 2.19 10.98 0.93
N PRO A 97 2.82 11.85 1.74
CA PRO A 97 3.01 13.24 1.36
C PRO A 97 3.90 13.39 0.12
N MET A 98 4.96 12.59 0.01
CA MET A 98 5.87 12.60 -1.15
C MET A 98 5.17 12.14 -2.43
N TYR A 99 4.28 11.16 -2.35
CA TYR A 99 3.47 10.69 -3.47
C TYR A 99 2.59 11.82 -4.02
N VAL A 100 1.83 12.50 -3.17
CA VAL A 100 0.96 13.61 -3.57
C VAL A 100 1.78 14.79 -4.10
N ALA A 101 2.85 15.21 -3.40
CA ALA A 101 3.74 16.28 -3.83
C ALA A 101 4.39 16.00 -5.19
N THR A 102 4.84 14.75 -5.42
CA THR A 102 5.49 14.38 -6.69
C THR A 102 4.49 14.40 -7.84
N ARG A 103 3.25 13.98 -7.63
CA ARG A 103 2.18 14.06 -8.63
C ARG A 103 1.85 15.52 -8.98
N GLY A 104 1.71 16.40 -7.98
CA GLY A 104 1.50 17.83 -8.17
C GLY A 104 2.62 18.49 -8.99
N ARG A 105 3.89 18.23 -8.61
CA ARG A 105 5.06 18.73 -9.35
C ARG A 105 5.11 18.25 -10.82
N LYS A 106 4.64 17.02 -11.09
CA LYS A 106 4.53 16.48 -12.44
C LYS A 106 3.25 16.91 -13.17
N ARG A 107 2.41 17.75 -12.57
CA ARG A 107 1.12 18.22 -13.11
C ARG A 107 0.18 17.07 -13.49
N MET A 108 0.23 15.98 -12.72
CA MET A 108 -0.69 14.85 -12.85
C MET A 108 -2.02 15.19 -12.17
N ARG A 109 -3.08 14.47 -12.51
CA ARG A 109 -4.36 14.60 -11.79
C ARG A 109 -4.17 14.31 -10.31
N PRO A 110 -4.86 15.01 -9.41
CA PRO A 110 -4.90 14.66 -7.99
C PRO A 110 -5.27 13.19 -7.79
N PRO A 111 -4.54 12.44 -6.98
CA PRO A 111 -4.86 11.04 -6.73
C PRO A 111 -6.05 10.92 -5.79
N THR A 112 -6.73 9.77 -5.82
CA THR A 112 -7.68 9.39 -4.78
C THR A 112 -6.96 8.50 -3.78
N VAL A 113 -6.98 8.90 -2.52
CA VAL A 113 -6.32 8.21 -1.41
C VAL A 113 -7.39 7.66 -0.47
N PHE A 114 -7.42 6.35 -0.32
CA PHE A 114 -8.31 5.63 0.58
C PHE A 114 -7.56 5.32 1.87
N VAL A 115 -8.21 5.57 3.00
CA VAL A 115 -7.65 5.32 4.33
C VAL A 115 -8.73 4.73 5.25
N PRO A 116 -8.37 3.98 6.30
CA PRO A 116 -9.29 3.68 7.38
C PRO A 116 -9.95 4.96 7.91
N ALA A 117 -11.26 4.95 8.10
CA ALA A 117 -12.01 6.16 8.46
C ALA A 117 -11.46 6.84 9.72
N CYS A 118 -11.00 6.06 10.70
CA CYS A 118 -10.37 6.57 11.92
C CYS A 118 -9.08 7.38 11.69
N LEU A 119 -8.42 7.23 10.54
CA LEU A 119 -7.19 7.96 10.20
C LEU A 119 -7.44 9.26 9.43
N ALA A 120 -8.68 9.49 8.95
CA ALA A 120 -8.96 10.59 8.01
C ALA A 120 -8.56 11.96 8.55
N ASP A 121 -8.88 12.27 9.80
CA ASP A 121 -8.55 13.57 10.39
C ASP A 121 -7.05 13.74 10.66
N LEU A 122 -6.38 12.66 11.01
CA LEU A 122 -4.92 12.67 11.19
C LEU A 122 -4.21 12.90 9.85
N VAL A 123 -4.68 12.28 8.79
CA VAL A 123 -4.13 12.47 7.43
C VAL A 123 -4.40 13.90 6.94
N ARG A 124 -5.59 14.48 7.16
CA ARG A 124 -5.86 15.89 6.83
C ARG A 124 -4.87 16.80 7.54
N ARG A 125 -4.70 16.63 8.86
CA ARG A 125 -3.75 17.42 9.67
C ARG A 125 -2.30 17.25 9.20
N LEU A 126 -1.89 16.02 8.80
CA LEU A 126 -0.58 15.78 8.22
C LEU A 126 -0.34 16.66 6.98
N PHE A 127 -1.32 16.69 6.06
CA PHE A 127 -1.22 17.53 4.88
C PHE A 127 -1.29 19.03 5.19
N ASP A 128 -2.05 19.46 6.20
CA ASP A 128 -2.09 20.85 6.63
C ASP A 128 -0.72 21.31 7.17
N VAL A 129 -0.05 20.45 7.94
CA VAL A 129 1.32 20.72 8.40
C VAL A 129 2.30 20.84 7.21
N HIS A 130 2.23 19.92 6.25
CA HIS A 130 3.09 20.00 5.05
C HIS A 130 2.81 21.23 4.21
N ARG A 131 1.56 21.62 3.98
CA ARG A 131 1.19 22.87 3.29
C ARG A 131 1.74 24.10 3.99
N ALA A 132 1.70 24.10 5.33
CA ALA A 132 2.25 25.20 6.12
C ALA A 132 3.78 25.30 6.02
N MET A 133 4.49 24.18 5.83
CA MET A 133 5.95 24.13 5.71
C MET A 133 6.45 24.56 4.33
N ASP A 134 5.86 24.04 3.25
CA ASP A 134 6.40 24.19 1.89
C ASP A 134 5.52 25.01 0.95
N GLN A 135 4.36 25.47 1.42
CA GLN A 135 3.38 26.27 0.69
C GLN A 135 2.88 25.62 -0.62
N SER A 136 2.96 24.30 -0.73
CA SER A 136 2.42 23.57 -1.86
C SER A 136 0.94 23.21 -1.67
N ASP A 137 0.18 23.07 -2.76
CA ASP A 137 -1.26 22.77 -2.69
C ASP A 137 -1.53 21.36 -2.17
N LEU A 138 -0.69 20.39 -2.55
CA LEU A 138 -0.82 18.97 -2.18
C LEU A 138 -2.22 18.42 -2.48
N ASP A 139 -2.71 18.71 -3.70
CA ASP A 139 -4.05 18.32 -4.12
C ASP A 139 -4.23 16.81 -4.19
N HIS A 140 -5.24 16.32 -3.47
CA HIS A 140 -5.65 14.93 -3.47
C HIS A 140 -7.12 14.81 -3.04
N LYS A 141 -7.75 13.70 -3.40
CA LYS A 141 -9.07 13.33 -2.89
C LYS A 141 -8.88 12.29 -1.78
N LEU A 142 -9.10 12.68 -0.53
CA LEU A 142 -9.08 11.74 0.61
C LEU A 142 -10.47 11.11 0.76
N VAL A 143 -10.51 9.77 0.74
CA VAL A 143 -11.73 8.96 0.92
C VAL A 143 -11.55 8.07 2.14
N PRO A 144 -12.14 8.42 3.28
CA PRO A 144 -12.23 7.49 4.41
C PRO A 144 -13.18 6.35 4.06
N LEU A 145 -12.83 5.12 4.42
CA LEU A 145 -13.70 3.95 4.31
C LEU A 145 -13.78 3.26 5.67
N GLU A 146 -14.99 2.91 6.06
CA GLU A 146 -15.23 1.96 7.14
C GLU A 146 -15.12 0.53 6.62
N VAL A 147 -14.88 -0.43 7.53
CA VAL A 147 -14.94 -1.86 7.19
C VAL A 147 -16.32 -2.17 6.61
N GLU A 148 -16.37 -2.94 5.53
CA GLU A 148 -17.54 -3.30 4.72
C GLU A 148 -18.07 -2.17 3.83
N GLU A 149 -17.55 -0.95 3.94
CA GLU A 149 -17.96 0.12 3.05
C GLU A 149 -17.38 -0.07 1.64
N GLU A 150 -18.19 0.25 0.64
CA GLU A 150 -17.85 0.12 -0.78
C GLU A 150 -17.69 1.49 -1.44
N TYR A 151 -16.78 1.56 -2.42
CA TYR A 151 -16.61 2.76 -3.23
C TYR A 151 -16.42 2.39 -4.71
N GLN A 152 -17.14 3.08 -5.61
CA GLN A 152 -16.98 2.90 -7.05
C GLN A 152 -15.75 3.65 -7.56
N LEU A 153 -14.72 2.91 -8.00
CA LEU A 153 -13.46 3.48 -8.52
C LEU A 153 -13.63 3.96 -9.96
N THR A 154 -14.14 3.08 -10.80
CA THR A 154 -14.43 3.33 -12.22
C THR A 154 -15.74 2.63 -12.57
N LYS A 155 -16.22 2.80 -13.81
CA LYS A 155 -17.43 2.07 -14.26
C LYS A 155 -17.35 0.55 -14.11
N ASP A 156 -16.13 -0.01 -14.14
CA ASP A 156 -15.86 -1.45 -14.17
C ASP A 156 -15.15 -1.96 -12.91
N LEU A 157 -14.80 -1.07 -11.96
CA LEU A 157 -14.07 -1.43 -10.74
C LEU A 157 -14.72 -0.80 -9.51
N ARG A 158 -14.85 -1.59 -8.47
CA ARG A 158 -15.33 -1.19 -7.14
C ARG A 158 -14.38 -1.73 -6.09
N VAL A 159 -14.19 -0.98 -5.00
CA VAL A 159 -13.44 -1.42 -3.81
C VAL A 159 -14.39 -1.60 -2.65
N ARG A 160 -14.09 -2.56 -1.77
CA ARG A 160 -14.65 -2.71 -0.43
C ARG A 160 -13.50 -2.85 0.56
N ALA A 161 -13.59 -2.14 1.68
CA ALA A 161 -12.71 -2.37 2.82
C ALA A 161 -13.17 -3.61 3.58
N PHE A 162 -12.25 -4.45 4.06
CA PHE A 162 -12.55 -5.62 4.86
C PHE A 162 -11.74 -5.65 6.16
N ARG A 163 -12.23 -6.38 7.14
CA ARG A 163 -11.63 -6.47 8.46
C ARG A 163 -10.31 -7.20 8.43
N THR A 164 -9.29 -6.59 9.05
CA THR A 164 -8.01 -7.20 9.38
C THR A 164 -7.73 -7.07 10.88
N TYR A 165 -6.72 -7.81 11.35
CA TYR A 165 -6.43 -7.95 12.77
C TYR A 165 -4.97 -7.63 13.02
N HIS A 166 -4.70 -6.40 13.43
CA HIS A 166 -3.35 -5.90 13.69
C HIS A 166 -3.29 -5.17 15.02
N VAL A 167 -2.07 -4.81 15.49
CA VAL A 167 -1.86 -4.10 16.78
C VAL A 167 -2.34 -2.64 16.75
N VAL A 168 -2.54 -2.08 15.56
CA VAL A 168 -3.15 -0.76 15.35
C VAL A 168 -4.39 -0.90 14.47
N PRO A 169 -5.30 0.10 14.43
CA PRO A 169 -6.43 0.08 13.51
C PRO A 169 -5.97 -0.15 12.07
N SER A 170 -6.47 -1.22 11.45
CA SER A 170 -6.10 -1.66 10.11
C SER A 170 -7.31 -2.19 9.35
N GLN A 171 -7.19 -2.22 8.03
CA GLN A 171 -8.16 -2.84 7.12
C GLN A 171 -7.47 -3.29 5.84
N GLY A 172 -7.99 -4.34 5.24
CA GLY A 172 -7.63 -4.76 3.90
C GLY A 172 -8.59 -4.17 2.86
N TYR A 173 -8.27 -4.38 1.60
CA TYR A 173 -9.09 -3.91 0.47
C TYR A 173 -9.30 -5.02 -0.54
N VAL A 174 -10.54 -5.21 -0.99
CA VAL A 174 -10.87 -6.10 -2.09
C VAL A 174 -11.41 -5.30 -3.26
N ILE A 175 -10.82 -5.54 -4.42
CA ILE A 175 -11.19 -4.91 -5.69
C ILE A 175 -12.07 -5.87 -6.47
N TYR A 176 -13.27 -5.42 -6.79
CA TYR A 176 -14.22 -6.16 -7.60
C TYR A 176 -14.21 -5.65 -9.03
N LYS A 177 -14.26 -6.58 -9.96
CA LYS A 177 -14.61 -6.29 -11.34
C LYS A 177 -16.13 -6.31 -11.50
N VAL A 178 -16.67 -5.21 -11.99
CA VAL A 178 -18.10 -5.01 -12.17
C VAL A 178 -18.44 -5.17 -13.66
N LYS A 179 -19.37 -6.05 -13.97
CA LYS A 179 -19.85 -6.27 -15.33
C LYS A 179 -21.36 -6.12 -15.38
N GLN A 180 -21.85 -5.51 -16.44
CA GLN A 180 -23.28 -5.46 -16.77
C GLN A 180 -23.60 -6.68 -17.63
N LYS A 181 -24.40 -7.60 -17.14
CA LYS A 181 -24.86 -8.79 -17.86
C LYS A 181 -26.34 -8.61 -18.23
N LEU A 182 -26.66 -8.86 -19.48
CA LEU A 182 -28.05 -8.83 -19.92
C LEU A 182 -28.88 -9.85 -19.14
N LYS A 183 -30.05 -9.45 -18.64
CA LYS A 183 -30.97 -10.37 -17.95
C LYS A 183 -31.42 -11.45 -18.92
N ASP A 184 -31.53 -12.69 -18.47
CA ASP A 184 -31.83 -13.85 -19.31
C ASP A 184 -33.17 -13.68 -20.08
N GLN A 185 -34.17 -12.99 -19.50
CA GLN A 185 -35.44 -12.68 -20.12
C GLN A 185 -35.35 -11.78 -21.38
N TYR A 186 -34.21 -11.10 -21.56
CA TYR A 186 -33.95 -10.27 -22.74
C TYR A 186 -32.87 -10.91 -23.65
N ALA A 187 -32.41 -12.11 -23.32
CA ALA A 187 -31.48 -12.84 -24.17
C ALA A 187 -32.12 -13.15 -25.54
N GLY A 188 -31.38 -12.81 -26.60
CA GLY A 188 -31.87 -13.03 -27.97
C GLY A 188 -32.69 -11.89 -28.56
N LEU A 189 -33.04 -10.84 -27.81
CA LEU A 189 -33.72 -9.67 -28.40
C LEU A 189 -32.76 -8.87 -29.30
N PRO A 190 -33.27 -8.33 -30.44
CA PRO A 190 -32.47 -7.46 -31.30
C PRO A 190 -31.99 -6.22 -30.57
N GLY A 191 -30.77 -5.75 -30.90
CA GLY A 191 -30.14 -4.59 -30.25
C GLY A 191 -31.02 -3.32 -30.28
N LYS A 192 -31.88 -3.15 -31.30
CA LYS A 192 -32.82 -2.03 -31.41
C LYS A 192 -33.89 -2.09 -30.32
N GLU A 193 -34.41 -3.28 -30.01
CA GLU A 193 -35.42 -3.49 -28.97
C GLU A 193 -34.80 -3.27 -27.58
N LEU A 194 -33.57 -3.79 -27.33
CA LEU A 194 -32.82 -3.54 -26.11
C LEU A 194 -32.55 -2.05 -25.90
N SER A 195 -32.25 -1.31 -26.98
CA SER A 195 -32.07 0.14 -26.91
C SER A 195 -33.38 0.87 -26.55
N ASN A 196 -34.51 0.44 -27.10
CA ASN A 196 -35.82 1.02 -26.80
C ASN A 196 -36.20 0.75 -25.32
N LEU A 197 -36.01 -0.45 -24.83
CA LEU A 197 -36.24 -0.81 -23.43
C LEU A 197 -35.39 0.07 -22.47
N ARG A 198 -34.10 0.28 -22.79
CA ARG A 198 -33.25 1.20 -21.99
C ARG A 198 -33.78 2.63 -22.01
N LYS A 199 -34.18 3.13 -23.17
CA LYS A 199 -34.75 4.49 -23.32
C LYS A 199 -36.06 4.67 -22.56
N SER A 200 -36.85 3.61 -22.42
CA SER A 200 -38.08 3.61 -21.62
C SER A 200 -37.84 3.41 -20.12
N GLY A 201 -36.59 3.38 -19.67
CA GLY A 201 -36.23 3.25 -18.25
C GLY A 201 -36.27 1.81 -17.72
N VAL A 202 -36.42 0.81 -18.60
CA VAL A 202 -36.40 -0.60 -18.18
C VAL A 202 -34.98 -1.05 -17.91
N GLU A 203 -34.71 -1.56 -16.70
CA GLU A 203 -33.42 -2.12 -16.32
C GLU A 203 -33.26 -3.52 -16.94
N ILE A 204 -32.50 -3.59 -18.04
CA ILE A 204 -32.31 -4.80 -18.83
C ILE A 204 -31.08 -5.60 -18.47
N THR A 205 -30.24 -5.11 -17.53
CA THR A 205 -28.98 -5.77 -17.10
C THR A 205 -28.98 -6.04 -15.61
N ASN A 206 -28.30 -7.11 -15.22
CA ASN A 206 -27.86 -7.36 -13.85
C ASN A 206 -26.42 -6.90 -13.68
N VAL A 207 -26.08 -6.43 -12.50
CA VAL A 207 -24.69 -6.14 -12.11
C VAL A 207 -24.08 -7.40 -11.53
N GLU A 208 -23.10 -7.96 -12.22
CA GLU A 208 -22.26 -9.05 -11.68
C GLU A 208 -20.97 -8.45 -11.14
N SER A 209 -20.60 -8.84 -9.92
CA SER A 209 -19.41 -8.38 -9.25
C SER A 209 -18.56 -9.58 -8.84
N THR A 210 -17.31 -9.61 -9.29
CA THR A 210 -16.37 -10.69 -8.99
C THR A 210 -15.13 -10.13 -8.30
N PRO A 211 -14.67 -10.72 -7.16
CA PRO A 211 -13.45 -10.29 -6.50
C PRO A 211 -12.24 -10.64 -7.37
N GLU A 212 -11.47 -9.64 -7.76
CA GLU A 212 -10.29 -9.81 -8.63
C GLU A 212 -8.99 -9.77 -7.81
N ILE A 213 -8.84 -8.76 -6.95
CA ILE A 213 -7.61 -8.54 -6.17
C ILE A 213 -8.02 -8.25 -4.74
N ALA A 214 -7.36 -8.91 -3.79
CA ALA A 214 -7.45 -8.56 -2.38
C ALA A 214 -6.04 -8.31 -1.83
N PHE A 215 -5.92 -7.32 -0.95
CA PHE A 215 -4.70 -6.94 -0.25
C PHE A 215 -4.98 -6.84 1.24
N SER A 216 -4.28 -7.62 2.05
CA SER A 216 -4.53 -7.67 3.49
C SER A 216 -3.89 -6.51 4.27
N GLY A 217 -2.78 -5.95 3.79
CA GLY A 217 -1.87 -5.22 4.67
C GLY A 217 -1.35 -6.13 5.77
N ASP A 218 -0.85 -5.54 6.85
CA ASP A 218 -0.41 -6.29 8.02
C ASP A 218 -1.60 -6.79 8.83
N THR A 219 -1.59 -8.08 9.21
CA THR A 219 -2.71 -8.73 9.90
C THR A 219 -2.29 -10.05 10.54
N MET A 220 -3.05 -10.50 11.51
CA MET A 220 -3.00 -11.89 11.98
C MET A 220 -3.82 -12.81 11.08
N SER A 221 -3.59 -14.13 11.17
CA SER A 221 -4.31 -15.13 10.38
C SER A 221 -5.82 -15.21 10.66
N ASP A 222 -6.30 -14.50 11.65
CA ASP A 222 -7.71 -14.45 12.06
C ASP A 222 -8.62 -13.92 10.93
N PHE A 223 -8.11 -13.05 10.05
CA PHE A 223 -8.87 -12.55 8.90
C PHE A 223 -9.30 -13.65 7.92
N ILE A 224 -8.53 -14.75 7.84
CA ILE A 224 -8.84 -15.89 6.97
C ILE A 224 -10.00 -16.72 7.54
N LEU A 225 -10.17 -16.70 8.85
CA LEU A 225 -11.22 -17.42 9.56
C LEU A 225 -12.49 -16.59 9.76
N ASP A 226 -12.43 -15.31 9.47
CA ASP A 226 -13.56 -14.40 9.58
C ASP A 226 -14.59 -14.72 8.48
N PRO A 227 -15.82 -15.09 8.84
CA PRO A 227 -16.87 -15.40 7.86
C PRO A 227 -17.23 -14.22 6.96
N ASP A 228 -17.09 -12.99 7.45
CA ASP A 228 -17.38 -11.77 6.67
C ASP A 228 -16.35 -11.55 5.55
N ASN A 229 -15.19 -12.21 5.63
CA ASN A 229 -14.14 -12.18 4.61
C ASN A 229 -14.22 -13.34 3.59
N ALA A 230 -15.30 -14.11 3.57
CA ALA A 230 -15.39 -15.30 2.72
C ALA A 230 -15.26 -15.01 1.21
N ASP A 231 -15.63 -13.84 0.74
CA ASP A 231 -15.48 -13.41 -0.65
C ASP A 231 -14.05 -12.89 -0.94
N VAL A 232 -13.37 -12.30 0.04
CA VAL A 232 -11.96 -11.90 -0.04
C VAL A 232 -11.08 -13.09 -0.41
N LEU A 233 -11.35 -14.25 0.20
CA LEU A 233 -10.64 -15.50 -0.07
C LEU A 233 -10.95 -16.11 -1.45
N LYS A 234 -11.95 -15.59 -2.16
CA LYS A 234 -12.29 -15.96 -3.54
C LYS A 234 -11.67 -15.01 -4.56
N ALA A 235 -10.94 -14.00 -4.12
CA ALA A 235 -10.25 -13.10 -5.03
C ALA A 235 -9.30 -13.89 -5.94
N LYS A 236 -9.22 -13.48 -7.20
CA LYS A 236 -8.36 -14.11 -8.19
C LYS A 236 -6.88 -14.02 -7.79
N ILE A 237 -6.51 -12.90 -7.16
CA ILE A 237 -5.20 -12.68 -6.54
C ILE A 237 -5.44 -12.21 -5.10
N LEU A 238 -4.88 -12.92 -4.14
CA LEU A 238 -4.82 -12.50 -2.75
C LEU A 238 -3.36 -12.18 -2.40
N VAL A 239 -3.08 -10.91 -2.14
CA VAL A 239 -1.80 -10.45 -1.58
C VAL A 239 -1.94 -10.44 -0.08
N VAL A 240 -1.19 -11.30 0.58
CA VAL A 240 -1.21 -11.45 2.03
C VAL A 240 0.20 -11.31 2.58
N GLU A 241 0.33 -10.68 3.75
CA GLU A 241 1.60 -10.62 4.46
C GLU A 241 2.03 -11.98 5.00
N SER A 242 3.33 -12.18 5.14
CA SER A 242 3.92 -13.28 5.89
C SER A 242 5.26 -12.83 6.46
N THR A 243 5.21 -12.03 7.52
CA THR A 243 6.39 -11.37 8.09
C THR A 243 7.36 -12.36 8.71
N PHE A 244 6.87 -13.47 9.26
CA PHE A 244 7.67 -14.52 9.87
C PHE A 244 7.59 -15.80 9.03
N ILE A 245 8.70 -16.13 8.34
CA ILE A 245 8.77 -17.18 7.34
C ILE A 245 9.50 -18.44 7.79
N ASP A 246 10.21 -18.38 8.92
CA ASP A 246 11.04 -19.48 9.44
C ASP A 246 10.84 -19.67 10.95
N ASP A 247 11.45 -20.70 11.50
CA ASP A 247 11.33 -21.07 12.90
C ASP A 247 12.14 -20.17 13.88
N SER A 248 12.72 -19.06 13.41
CA SER A 248 13.42 -18.10 14.28
C SER A 248 12.48 -17.38 15.25
N LYS A 249 11.18 -17.36 14.94
CA LYS A 249 10.10 -16.83 15.76
C LYS A 249 8.94 -17.83 15.80
N SER A 250 8.28 -17.91 16.95
CA SER A 250 7.12 -18.77 17.10
C SER A 250 5.87 -18.15 16.46
N ILE A 251 4.85 -18.96 16.29
CA ILE A 251 3.50 -18.48 15.84
C ILE A 251 2.93 -17.49 16.86
N GLU A 252 3.17 -17.73 18.14
CA GLU A 252 2.74 -16.87 19.25
C GLU A 252 3.45 -15.51 19.20
N ASP A 253 4.78 -15.49 18.97
CA ASP A 253 5.53 -14.23 18.78
C ASP A 253 5.01 -13.42 17.59
N ALA A 254 4.66 -14.08 16.48
CA ALA A 254 4.08 -13.42 15.33
C ALA A 254 2.73 -12.78 15.68
N ARG A 255 1.88 -13.52 16.40
CA ARG A 255 0.55 -13.07 16.83
C ARG A 255 0.63 -11.88 17.79
N GLU A 256 1.54 -11.90 18.77
CA GLU A 256 1.76 -10.79 19.70
C GLU A 256 2.13 -9.49 18.98
N LYS A 257 2.80 -9.59 17.84
CA LYS A 257 3.16 -8.45 16.98
C LYS A 257 2.09 -8.09 15.95
N GLY A 258 0.98 -8.82 15.90
CA GLY A 258 -0.11 -8.58 14.97
C GLY A 258 0.17 -9.02 13.54
N HIS A 259 1.05 -10.02 13.35
CA HIS A 259 1.48 -10.52 12.04
C HIS A 259 1.18 -12.00 11.83
N ILE A 260 1.35 -12.44 10.57
CA ILE A 260 1.19 -13.84 10.18
C ILE A 260 2.55 -14.54 10.18
N HIS A 261 2.56 -15.76 10.71
CA HIS A 261 3.63 -16.73 10.48
C HIS A 261 3.28 -17.63 9.29
N LEU A 262 4.23 -17.85 8.36
CA LEU A 262 4.02 -18.59 7.11
C LEU A 262 3.37 -19.97 7.34
N LEU A 263 3.78 -20.67 8.39
CA LEU A 263 3.18 -21.96 8.76
C LEU A 263 1.67 -21.87 8.98
N ARG A 264 1.17 -20.75 9.53
CA ARG A 264 -0.28 -20.53 9.70
C ARG A 264 -0.99 -20.32 8.37
N VAL A 265 -0.39 -19.59 7.44
CA VAL A 265 -0.94 -19.45 6.09
C VAL A 265 -1.04 -20.81 5.44
N CYS A 266 0.04 -21.63 5.48
CA CYS A 266 0.07 -22.97 4.92
C CYS A 266 -1.00 -23.90 5.53
N LEU A 267 -1.13 -23.93 6.85
CA LEU A 267 -2.12 -24.77 7.55
C LEU A 267 -3.56 -24.35 7.25
N THR A 268 -3.80 -23.05 7.04
CA THR A 268 -5.14 -22.54 6.73
C THR A 268 -5.49 -22.76 5.27
N SER A 269 -4.51 -22.65 4.35
CA SER A 269 -4.69 -22.91 2.92
C SER A 269 -5.07 -24.33 2.60
N LEU A 270 -4.54 -25.30 3.33
CA LEU A 270 -4.94 -26.71 3.19
C LEU A 270 -6.43 -26.90 3.45
N LYS A 271 -7.05 -26.00 4.23
CA LYS A 271 -8.50 -26.00 4.48
C LYS A 271 -9.31 -25.22 3.46
N THR A 272 -8.71 -24.20 2.81
CA THR A 272 -9.41 -23.20 1.97
C THR A 272 -9.03 -23.22 0.50
N LYS A 273 -8.08 -24.06 0.04
CA LYS A 273 -7.51 -24.07 -1.33
C LYS A 273 -6.91 -22.72 -1.76
N LEU A 274 -6.26 -22.01 -0.84
CA LEU A 274 -5.46 -20.83 -1.17
C LEU A 274 -4.19 -21.26 -1.91
N PHE A 275 -3.84 -20.56 -2.99
CA PHE A 275 -2.56 -20.69 -3.67
C PHE A 275 -1.66 -19.51 -3.23
N TYR A 276 -0.38 -19.78 -2.99
CA TYR A 276 0.64 -18.81 -2.54
C TYR A 276 1.34 -18.16 -3.71
#